data_a9b14967b5c0fc8f174ff72e2283e7b9
#
_entry.id   a9b14967b5c0fc8f174ff72e2283e7b9
#
_cell.length_a   1.000
_cell.length_b   1.000
_cell.length_c   1.000
_cell.angle_alpha   90.00
_cell.angle_beta   90.00
_cell.angle_gamma   90.00
#
_symmetry.space_group_name_H-M   'P 1'
#
loop_
_entity.id
_entity.type
_entity.pdbx_description
1 polymer ?
#
loop_
_entity_poly.entity_id
_entity_poly.type
_entity_poly.pdbx_seq_one_letter_code
_entity_poly.pdbx_strand_id
1 'polypeptide(L)'
;MKIDRQKVYEKYNGHCAYCGKAITIEQMQVDHALARRNGGTDDISNLMPSCQLCNHYKRAADIKTFRNFLLGGLIDRLMKIYIFRVALNYGMITINDWDKTFYFEKKDKTMYCGECDCFLYEDTYGFGICGNTQEECRCSDRCHMAHGKRRDI
;
A
#
# COMPACT_ATOMS: atom_id res chain seq x y z
N MET A 1 -6.60 -8.37 23.55
CA MET A 1 -5.68 -9.28 22.82
C MET A 1 -4.37 -8.53 22.58
N LYS A 2 -3.20 -9.12 22.82
CA LYS A 2 -1.91 -8.45 22.59
C LYS A 2 -1.62 -8.47 21.09
N ILE A 3 -1.34 -7.30 20.51
CA ILE A 3 -1.00 -7.18 19.09
C ILE A 3 0.33 -7.90 18.82
N ASP A 4 0.36 -8.79 17.85
CA ASP A 4 1.56 -9.47 17.37
C ASP A 4 2.31 -8.54 16.40
N ARG A 5 3.31 -7.83 16.93
CA ARG A 5 4.11 -6.87 16.15
C ARG A 5 4.87 -7.52 15.00
N GLN A 6 5.31 -8.78 15.19
CA GLN A 6 6.06 -9.50 14.17
C GLN A 6 5.18 -9.75 12.94
N LYS A 7 3.96 -10.24 13.12
CA LYS A 7 3.01 -10.43 12.03
C LYS A 7 2.66 -9.14 11.31
N VAL A 8 2.53 -8.02 12.05
CA VAL A 8 2.28 -6.72 11.41
C VAL A 8 3.48 -6.30 10.56
N TYR A 9 4.70 -6.49 11.06
CA TYR A 9 5.94 -6.15 10.36
C TYR A 9 6.09 -6.94 9.05
N GLU A 10 5.82 -8.23 9.10
CA GLU A 10 5.94 -9.14 7.95
C GLU A 10 4.89 -8.90 6.87
N LYS A 11 3.75 -8.30 7.21
CA LYS A 11 2.62 -8.05 6.28
C LYS A 11 3.05 -7.35 5.00
N TYR A 12 4.05 -6.48 5.05
CA TYR A 12 4.62 -5.76 3.90
C TYR A 12 6.15 -5.86 3.85
N ASN A 13 6.70 -7.01 4.27
CA ASN A 13 8.11 -7.34 4.15
C ASN A 13 9.04 -6.25 4.71
N GLY A 14 8.76 -5.75 5.91
CA GLY A 14 9.59 -4.72 6.56
C GLY A 14 9.51 -3.33 5.92
N HIS A 15 8.42 -3.02 5.21
CA HIS A 15 8.20 -1.70 4.62
C HIS A 15 7.02 -0.98 5.27
N CYS A 16 7.11 0.33 5.33
CA CYS A 16 5.98 1.17 5.70
C CYS A 16 4.84 0.98 4.70
N ALA A 17 3.65 0.58 5.17
CA ALA A 17 2.48 0.35 4.33
C ALA A 17 2.07 1.58 3.49
N TYR A 18 2.40 2.77 3.95
CA TYR A 18 1.99 4.01 3.29
C TYR A 18 3.00 4.50 2.25
N CYS A 19 4.23 4.81 2.67
CA CYS A 19 5.24 5.41 1.79
C CYS A 19 6.21 4.40 1.15
N GLY A 20 6.17 3.13 1.56
CA GLY A 20 7.05 2.10 1.04
C GLY A 20 8.50 2.16 1.54
N LYS A 21 8.85 3.07 2.45
CA LYS A 21 10.18 3.12 3.04
C LYS A 21 10.46 1.84 3.83
N ALA A 22 11.64 1.23 3.63
CA ALA A 22 12.11 0.15 4.48
C ALA A 22 12.27 0.64 5.93
N ILE A 23 11.81 -0.16 6.89
CA ILE A 23 11.86 0.10 8.33
C ILE A 23 12.30 -1.15 9.06
N THR A 24 12.95 -1.00 10.21
CA THR A 24 13.19 -2.13 11.10
C THR A 24 11.98 -2.35 12.02
N ILE A 25 11.91 -3.52 12.67
CA ILE A 25 10.80 -3.82 13.58
C ILE A 25 10.78 -2.87 14.80
N GLU A 26 11.96 -2.38 15.22
CA GLU A 26 12.09 -1.40 16.31
C GLU A 26 11.55 -0.03 15.87
N GLN A 27 11.83 0.38 14.65
CA GLN A 27 11.36 1.65 14.07
C GLN A 27 9.89 1.61 13.68
N MET A 28 9.34 0.40 13.50
CA MET A 28 7.95 0.23 13.12
C MET A 28 6.99 0.70 14.21
N GLN A 29 6.03 1.50 13.81
CA GLN A 29 4.82 1.78 14.57
C GLN A 29 3.65 0.98 14.00
N VAL A 30 2.86 0.39 14.87
CA VAL A 30 1.61 -0.27 14.46
C VAL A 30 0.54 0.79 14.36
N ASP A 31 0.07 1.05 13.16
CA ASP A 31 -1.04 1.95 12.90
C ASP A 31 -2.32 1.15 12.61
N HIS A 32 -3.46 1.79 12.84
CA HIS A 32 -4.78 1.27 12.48
C HIS A 32 -5.26 1.97 11.20
N ALA A 33 -5.56 1.23 10.14
CA ALA A 33 -6.14 1.80 8.91
C ALA A 33 -7.41 2.60 9.24
N LEU A 34 -8.31 2.01 10.03
CA LEU A 34 -9.41 2.70 10.72
C LEU A 34 -9.04 2.80 12.22
N ALA A 35 -8.89 4.01 12.73
CA ALA A 35 -8.48 4.24 14.11
C ALA A 35 -9.46 3.64 15.13
N ARG A 36 -8.97 3.13 16.27
CA ARG A 36 -9.82 2.57 17.34
C ARG A 36 -10.95 3.51 17.78
N ARG A 37 -10.66 4.81 17.92
CA ARG A 37 -11.68 5.81 18.28
C ARG A 37 -12.79 5.97 17.24
N ASN A 38 -12.57 5.49 16.01
CA ASN A 38 -13.52 5.52 14.90
C ASN A 38 -14.13 4.10 14.65
N GLY A 39 -13.99 3.18 15.62
CA GLY A 39 -14.53 1.82 15.53
C GLY A 39 -13.58 0.79 14.91
N GLY A 40 -12.31 1.14 14.70
CA GLY A 40 -11.31 0.18 14.18
C GLY A 40 -10.94 -0.88 15.22
N THR A 41 -10.74 -2.12 14.75
CA THR A 41 -10.36 -3.30 15.55
C THR A 41 -8.87 -3.54 15.55
N ASP A 42 -8.41 -4.43 16.44
CA ASP A 42 -7.02 -4.91 16.49
C ASP A 42 -6.76 -6.11 15.58
N ASP A 43 -7.66 -6.38 14.65
CA ASP A 43 -7.49 -7.44 13.65
C ASP A 43 -6.33 -7.11 12.72
N ILE A 44 -5.59 -8.13 12.33
CA ILE A 44 -4.41 -7.98 11.45
C ILE A 44 -4.77 -7.28 10.12
N SER A 45 -6.00 -7.44 9.62
CA SER A 45 -6.51 -6.76 8.43
C SER A 45 -6.51 -5.24 8.59
N ASN A 46 -6.82 -4.73 9.80
CA ASN A 46 -6.86 -3.30 10.12
C ASN A 46 -5.51 -2.75 10.59
N LEU A 47 -4.51 -3.61 10.88
CA LEU A 47 -3.20 -3.18 11.37
C LEU A 47 -2.21 -3.00 10.22
N MET A 48 -1.48 -1.88 10.25
CA MET A 48 -0.53 -1.46 9.22
C MET A 48 0.85 -1.20 9.83
N PRO A 49 1.94 -1.79 9.30
CA PRO A 49 3.29 -1.37 9.66
C PRO A 49 3.54 0.04 9.11
N SER A 50 3.93 0.95 9.95
CA SER A 50 4.08 2.34 9.58
C SER A 50 5.38 2.94 10.08
N CYS A 51 6.01 3.80 9.28
CA CYS A 51 7.10 4.63 9.80
C CYS A 51 6.53 5.78 10.65
N GLN A 52 7.37 6.32 11.52
CA GLN A 52 6.97 7.39 12.44
C GLN A 52 6.36 8.60 11.72
N LEU A 53 6.94 9.02 10.57
CA LEU A 53 6.43 10.16 9.80
C LEU A 53 5.00 9.92 9.30
N CYS A 54 4.75 8.78 8.66
CA CYS A 54 3.42 8.46 8.13
C CYS A 54 2.39 8.31 9.26
N ASN A 55 2.75 7.59 10.33
CA ASN A 55 1.85 7.42 11.48
C ASN A 55 1.51 8.75 12.15
N HIS A 56 2.52 9.59 12.39
CA HIS A 56 2.32 10.91 13.00
C HIS A 56 1.49 11.84 12.11
N TYR A 57 1.70 11.82 10.80
CA TYR A 57 0.96 12.69 9.88
C TYR A 57 -0.48 12.22 9.65
N LYS A 58 -0.70 10.89 9.55
CA LYS A 58 -2.02 10.29 9.40
C LYS A 58 -2.88 10.48 10.67
N ARG A 59 -2.30 10.32 11.85
CA ARG A 59 -3.03 10.36 13.13
C ARG A 59 -4.19 9.35 13.11
N ALA A 60 -5.41 9.81 13.42
CA ALA A 60 -6.60 8.98 13.41
C ALA A 60 -7.47 9.16 12.14
N ALA A 61 -6.93 9.77 11.10
CA ALA A 61 -7.59 9.83 9.81
C ALA A 61 -7.76 8.42 9.22
N ASP A 62 -8.86 8.18 8.54
CA ASP A 62 -9.00 7.02 7.67
C ASP A 62 -8.12 7.16 6.41
N ILE A 63 -8.02 6.10 5.62
CA ILE A 63 -7.17 6.06 4.45
C ILE A 63 -7.54 7.13 3.41
N LYS A 64 -8.83 7.36 3.18
CA LYS A 64 -9.32 8.38 2.25
C LYS A 64 -8.94 9.78 2.70
N THR A 65 -9.18 10.09 3.95
CA THR A 65 -8.83 11.38 4.55
C THR A 65 -7.32 11.61 4.56
N PHE A 66 -6.54 10.57 4.90
CA PHE A 66 -5.07 10.65 4.86
C PHE A 66 -4.56 10.93 3.43
N ARG A 67 -5.12 10.28 2.42
CA ARG A 67 -4.80 10.56 1.02
C ARG A 67 -5.08 12.01 0.66
N ASN A 68 -6.21 12.56 1.08
CA ASN A 68 -6.55 13.96 0.83
C ASN A 68 -5.58 14.93 1.51
N PHE A 69 -5.05 14.59 2.70
CA PHE A 69 -4.01 15.41 3.34
C PHE A 69 -2.74 15.50 2.51
N LEU A 70 -2.37 14.41 1.81
CA LEU A 70 -1.20 14.39 0.94
C LEU A 70 -1.45 15.12 -0.38
N LEU A 71 -2.64 14.97 -0.98
CA LEU A 71 -2.96 15.49 -2.31
C LEU A 71 -3.14 17.00 -2.35
N GLY A 72 -3.88 17.58 -1.41
CA GLY A 72 -4.21 19.01 -1.44
C GLY A 72 -3.53 19.80 -0.32
N GLY A 73 -3.42 19.21 0.86
CA GLY A 73 -3.00 19.96 2.04
C GLY A 73 -1.49 20.13 2.20
N LEU A 74 -0.67 19.21 1.68
CA LEU A 74 0.77 19.22 1.93
C LEU A 74 1.48 20.28 1.07
N ILE A 75 1.28 20.25 -0.22
CA ILE A 75 1.93 21.19 -1.15
C ILE A 75 1.46 22.60 -0.92
N ASP A 76 0.14 22.81 -0.72
CA ASP A 76 -0.41 24.14 -0.43
C ASP A 76 0.18 24.77 0.85
N ARG A 77 0.44 23.94 1.88
CA ARG A 77 1.11 24.40 3.11
C ARG A 77 2.58 24.75 2.85
N LEU A 78 3.30 23.91 2.10
CA LEU A 78 4.69 24.14 1.74
C LEU A 78 4.85 25.41 0.90
N MET A 79 3.96 25.66 -0.04
CA MET A 79 3.95 26.86 -0.89
C MET A 79 3.74 28.17 -0.09
N LYS A 80 3.18 28.11 1.12
CA LYS A 80 3.07 29.27 2.02
C LYS A 80 4.40 29.60 2.72
N ILE A 81 5.34 28.66 2.75
CA ILE A 81 6.65 28.84 3.39
C ILE A 81 7.60 29.55 2.43
N TYR A 82 8.08 30.74 2.80
CA TYR A 82 8.94 31.55 1.94
C TYR A 82 10.20 30.80 1.50
N ILE A 83 10.93 30.18 2.45
CA ILE A 83 12.17 29.43 2.16
C ILE A 83 11.91 28.25 1.20
N PHE A 84 10.78 27.58 1.32
CA PHE A 84 10.40 26.48 0.42
C PHE A 84 10.29 26.98 -1.04
N ARG A 85 9.63 28.14 -1.23
CA ARG A 85 9.51 28.75 -2.57
C ARG A 85 10.88 29.17 -3.13
N VAL A 86 11.77 29.68 -2.28
CA VAL A 86 13.15 30.00 -2.67
C VAL A 86 13.87 28.75 -3.15
N ALA A 87 13.81 27.65 -2.38
CA ALA A 87 14.46 26.39 -2.75
C ALA A 87 13.91 25.79 -4.06
N LEU A 88 12.60 25.91 -4.30
CA LEU A 88 11.99 25.55 -5.58
C LEU A 88 12.51 26.40 -6.74
N ASN A 89 12.56 27.73 -6.54
CA ASN A 89 12.98 28.68 -7.58
C ASN A 89 14.45 28.47 -8.00
N TYR A 90 15.31 28.05 -7.07
CA TYR A 90 16.71 27.70 -7.35
C TYR A 90 16.91 26.24 -7.78
N GLY A 91 15.86 25.46 -7.93
CA GLY A 91 15.95 24.04 -8.34
C GLY A 91 16.58 23.12 -7.30
N MET A 92 16.73 23.58 -6.04
CA MET A 92 17.27 22.76 -4.95
C MET A 92 16.35 21.64 -4.53
N ILE A 93 15.05 21.81 -4.73
CA ILE A 93 14.01 20.81 -4.53
C ILE A 93 13.07 20.79 -5.74
N THR A 94 12.49 19.63 -6.00
CA THR A 94 11.49 19.45 -7.06
C THR A 94 10.23 18.84 -6.46
N ILE A 95 9.08 19.22 -6.99
CA ILE A 95 7.80 18.60 -6.65
C ILE A 95 7.52 17.58 -7.74
N ASN A 96 7.57 16.30 -7.37
CA ASN A 96 7.21 15.21 -8.27
C ASN A 96 5.75 14.82 -8.04
N ASP A 97 5.08 14.44 -9.10
CA ASP A 97 3.73 13.90 -8.99
C ASP A 97 3.77 12.56 -8.25
N TRP A 98 2.93 12.45 -7.22
CA TRP A 98 2.67 11.19 -6.56
C TRP A 98 1.50 10.50 -7.28
N ASP A 99 1.64 9.21 -7.57
CA ASP A 99 0.63 8.38 -8.27
C ASP A 99 -0.66 8.13 -7.46
N LYS A 100 -0.81 8.82 -6.32
CA LYS A 100 -1.97 8.78 -5.42
C LYS A 100 -2.23 7.42 -4.78
N THR A 101 -1.28 6.48 -4.89
CA THR A 101 -1.40 5.11 -4.42
C THR A 101 -0.44 4.87 -3.27
N PHE A 102 -0.94 4.32 -2.16
CA PHE A 102 -0.09 3.88 -1.06
C PHE A 102 0.64 2.58 -1.40
N TYR A 103 1.73 2.30 -0.70
CA TYR A 103 2.51 1.09 -0.91
C TYR A 103 1.69 -0.18 -0.69
N PHE A 104 0.87 -0.22 0.36
CA PHE A 104 -0.01 -1.36 0.63
C PHE A 104 -0.99 -1.61 -0.52
N GLU A 105 -1.55 -0.58 -1.13
CA GLU A 105 -2.48 -0.72 -2.25
C GLU A 105 -1.80 -1.30 -3.50
N LYS A 106 -0.51 -0.99 -3.69
CA LYS A 106 0.30 -1.59 -4.77
C LYS A 106 0.59 -3.06 -4.51
N LYS A 107 0.74 -3.44 -3.23
CA LYS A 107 1.04 -4.83 -2.83
C LYS A 107 -0.23 -5.66 -2.68
N ASP A 108 -1.31 -5.04 -2.16
CA ASP A 108 -2.61 -5.68 -1.97
C ASP A 108 -3.46 -5.70 -3.28
N LYS A 109 -2.93 -5.16 -4.39
CA LYS A 109 -3.54 -5.43 -5.69
C LYS A 109 -3.51 -6.93 -5.91
N THR A 110 -4.57 -7.57 -5.44
CA THR A 110 -4.83 -8.97 -5.72
C THR A 110 -4.89 -9.14 -7.23
N MET A 111 -3.88 -9.78 -7.77
CA MET A 111 -3.91 -10.21 -9.15
C MET A 111 -4.86 -11.40 -9.22
N TYR A 112 -5.90 -11.28 -10.02
CA TYR A 112 -6.74 -12.44 -10.35
C TYR A 112 -6.02 -13.29 -11.39
N CYS A 113 -6.28 -14.60 -11.37
CA CYS A 113 -5.62 -15.52 -12.31
C CYS A 113 -5.83 -15.10 -13.76
N GLY A 114 -7.02 -14.64 -14.13
CA GLY A 114 -7.30 -14.14 -15.48
C GLY A 114 -6.51 -12.90 -15.91
N GLU A 115 -5.94 -12.15 -14.97
CA GLU A 115 -5.07 -10.99 -15.24
C GLU A 115 -3.58 -11.35 -15.24
N CYS A 116 -3.23 -12.59 -14.94
CA CYS A 116 -1.87 -13.08 -14.78
C CYS A 116 -1.31 -13.64 -16.08
N ASP A 117 -0.06 -13.32 -16.42
CA ASP A 117 0.64 -13.89 -17.59
C ASP A 117 0.92 -15.40 -17.47
N CYS A 118 0.84 -15.94 -16.25
CA CYS A 118 0.98 -17.38 -15.98
C CYS A 118 -0.33 -18.15 -16.11
N PHE A 119 -1.48 -17.51 -16.37
CA PHE A 119 -2.76 -18.17 -16.54
C PHE A 119 -2.87 -18.71 -17.97
N LEU A 120 -2.93 -20.03 -18.10
CA LEU A 120 -2.88 -20.74 -19.37
C LEU A 120 -4.20 -21.47 -19.63
N TYR A 121 -4.55 -21.62 -20.90
CA TYR A 121 -5.62 -22.51 -21.38
C TYR A 121 -7.01 -22.19 -20.82
N GLU A 122 -7.39 -20.92 -20.75
CA GLU A 122 -8.71 -20.51 -20.31
C GLU A 122 -9.82 -21.11 -21.20
N ASP A 123 -10.76 -21.83 -20.56
CA ASP A 123 -11.96 -22.34 -21.22
C ASP A 123 -13.09 -21.29 -21.25
N THR A 124 -14.22 -21.64 -21.88
CA THR A 124 -15.40 -20.75 -21.99
C THR A 124 -16.07 -20.42 -20.65
N TYR A 125 -15.71 -21.11 -19.58
CA TYR A 125 -16.22 -20.92 -18.22
C TYR A 125 -15.23 -20.19 -17.31
N GLY A 126 -14.09 -19.78 -17.85
CA GLY A 126 -13.05 -19.05 -17.11
C GLY A 126 -12.15 -19.96 -16.24
N PHE A 127 -12.06 -21.26 -16.55
CA PHE A 127 -11.11 -22.18 -15.92
C PHE A 127 -9.83 -22.28 -16.77
N GLY A 128 -8.71 -22.38 -16.11
CA GLY A 128 -7.40 -22.57 -16.73
C GLY A 128 -6.40 -23.18 -15.78
N ILE A 129 -5.16 -23.23 -16.18
CA ILE A 129 -4.05 -23.80 -15.40
C ILE A 129 -3.05 -22.70 -15.07
N CYS A 130 -2.60 -22.63 -13.81
CA CYS A 130 -1.49 -21.77 -13.44
C CYS A 130 -0.18 -22.35 -13.95
N GLY A 131 0.51 -21.64 -14.85
CA GLY A 131 1.78 -22.09 -15.41
C GLY A 131 2.91 -22.29 -14.38
N ASN A 132 2.81 -21.64 -13.21
CA ASN A 132 3.79 -21.79 -12.14
C ASN A 132 3.49 -22.96 -11.20
N THR A 133 2.22 -23.17 -10.83
CA THR A 133 1.84 -24.23 -9.88
C THR A 133 1.32 -25.47 -10.55
N GLN A 134 0.95 -25.40 -11.84
CA GLN A 134 0.27 -26.45 -12.61
C GLN A 134 -1.09 -26.87 -12.01
N GLU A 135 -1.67 -26.03 -11.17
CA GLU A 135 -2.97 -26.25 -10.56
C GLU A 135 -4.07 -25.59 -11.37
N GLU A 136 -5.26 -26.19 -11.37
CA GLU A 136 -6.46 -25.59 -11.94
C GLU A 136 -6.87 -24.37 -11.12
N CYS A 137 -7.22 -23.27 -11.81
CA CYS A 137 -7.70 -22.06 -11.19
C CYS A 137 -8.74 -21.38 -12.09
N ARG A 138 -9.56 -20.53 -11.50
CA ARG A 138 -10.53 -19.69 -12.24
C ARG A 138 -9.93 -18.31 -12.49
N CYS A 139 -10.33 -17.67 -13.57
CA CYS A 139 -9.91 -16.29 -13.86
C CYS A 139 -10.29 -15.30 -12.73
N SER A 140 -11.33 -15.63 -11.93
CA SER A 140 -11.76 -14.87 -10.76
C SER A 140 -11.01 -15.23 -9.46
N ASP A 141 -10.18 -16.28 -9.46
CA ASP A 141 -9.47 -16.70 -8.26
C ASP A 141 -8.35 -15.73 -7.93
N ARG A 142 -8.16 -15.47 -6.64
CA ARG A 142 -7.04 -14.67 -6.17
C ARG A 142 -5.76 -15.45 -6.33
N CYS A 143 -4.79 -14.86 -7.03
CA CYS A 143 -3.46 -15.45 -7.13
C CYS A 143 -2.76 -15.45 -5.76
N HIS A 144 -2.65 -16.61 -5.13
CA HIS A 144 -1.98 -16.77 -3.83
C HIS A 144 -0.47 -16.59 -3.92
N MET A 145 0.11 -16.75 -5.09
CA MET A 145 1.56 -16.80 -5.28
C MET A 145 2.15 -15.47 -5.77
N ALA A 146 1.35 -14.56 -6.30
CA ALA A 146 1.74 -13.24 -6.81
C ALA A 146 3.03 -13.24 -7.68
N HIS A 147 3.32 -14.34 -8.40
CA HIS A 147 4.55 -14.51 -9.17
C HIS A 147 4.43 -14.06 -10.64
N GLY A 148 3.22 -13.92 -11.15
CA GLY A 148 2.98 -13.48 -12.52
C GLY A 148 3.02 -11.97 -12.67
N LYS A 149 3.29 -11.49 -13.87
CA LYS A 149 3.09 -10.10 -14.28
C LYS A 149 1.67 -9.92 -14.78
N ARG A 150 1.12 -8.72 -14.65
CA ARG A 150 -0.16 -8.38 -15.26
C ARG A 150 -0.01 -8.45 -16.78
N ARG A 151 -0.97 -9.09 -17.47
CA ARG A 151 -1.05 -9.01 -18.93
C ARG A 151 -1.30 -7.55 -19.31
N ASP A 152 -0.56 -7.05 -20.28
CA ASP A 152 -0.89 -5.80 -20.96
C ASP A 152 -2.14 -6.07 -21.82
N ILE A 153 -3.28 -5.55 -21.41
CA ILE A 153 -4.56 -5.63 -22.13
C ILE A 153 -4.68 -4.41 -23.04
#